data_7298b23970fdacc5c85581729bdc0bea
#
_entry.id   7298b23970fdacc5c85581729bdc0bea
#
_cell.length_a   1.000
_cell.length_b   1.000
_cell.length_c   1.000
_cell.angle_alpha   90.00
_cell.angle_beta   90.00
_cell.angle_gamma   90.00
#
_symmetry.space_group_name_H-M   'P 1'
#
loop_
_entity.id
_entity.type
_entity.pdbx_description
1 polymer ?
#
loop_
_entity_poly.entity_id
_entity_poly.type
_entity_poly.pdbx_seq_one_letter_code
_entity_poly.pdbx_strand_id
1 'polypeptide(L)'
;MKNGHLRQYIDDTKNSHQNNETPKLTIKDSAPIGIIDVIHYGMTNHDQRGEMRRAAHLREVFQIRDSAQMAPVPLKKESTEQIVFTNQDLEGVQLPHSDALMVTLRIGEFDVKRILIDPGSSVEIMYESLFKGLGLERKDLNLAEGPLSGFSGETVVPSGKVTINVRAGTISTPTEFFVLNAFSPYNVILGRPWLHKMGAVPSTLHQRLRFPTP
;
A
#
# COMPACT_ATOMS: atom_id res chain seq x y z
N MET A 1 -3.53 18.60 17.50
CA MET A 1 -3.78 17.33 16.81
C MET A 1 -2.50 16.95 16.09
N LYS A 2 -1.82 15.91 16.55
CA LYS A 2 -0.42 15.63 16.23
C LYS A 2 -0.32 14.53 15.18
N ASN A 3 0.42 14.83 14.12
CA ASN A 3 0.67 13.97 12.99
C ASN A 3 1.47 12.72 13.41
N GLY A 4 0.92 11.56 13.14
CA GLY A 4 1.55 10.28 13.44
C GLY A 4 2.67 9.93 12.44
N HIS A 5 3.67 9.60 12.88
CA HIS A 5 5.08 9.36 12.87
C HIS A 5 5.52 8.17 11.99
N LEU A 6 5.92 8.47 10.76
CA LEU A 6 6.91 7.69 10.02
C LEU A 6 8.35 8.24 10.22
N ARG A 7 8.53 9.25 11.09
CA ARG A 7 9.78 10.01 11.23
C ARG A 7 10.81 9.45 12.21
N GLN A 8 10.58 8.32 12.86
CA GLN A 8 11.45 7.87 13.96
C GLN A 8 12.44 6.75 13.60
N TYR A 9 12.73 6.51 12.32
CA TYR A 9 13.74 5.52 11.93
C TYR A 9 14.75 6.08 10.92
N ILE A 10 15.24 7.28 11.16
CA ILE A 10 16.48 7.77 10.54
C ILE A 10 17.43 8.08 11.69
N ASP A 11 18.30 7.16 11.98
CA ASP A 11 19.41 7.38 12.92
C ASP A 11 20.59 7.95 12.13
N ASP A 12 20.91 9.22 12.40
CA ASP A 12 22.05 9.92 11.85
C ASP A 12 23.32 9.48 12.59
N THR A 13 24.05 8.53 12.07
CA THR A 13 25.46 8.38 12.44
C THR A 13 26.36 8.87 11.30
N LYS A 14 26.85 10.08 11.51
CA LYS A 14 27.98 10.65 10.75
C LYS A 14 29.22 9.80 10.97
N ASN A 15 29.85 9.34 9.89
CA ASN A 15 31.31 9.32 9.82
C ASN A 15 31.81 9.49 8.39
N SER A 16 32.70 10.46 8.27
CA SER A 16 33.44 10.87 7.09
C SER A 16 34.49 9.83 6.69
N HIS A 17 34.56 9.44 5.41
CA HIS A 17 35.81 9.37 4.66
C HIS A 17 35.58 9.25 3.13
N GLN A 18 36.52 9.80 2.39
CA GLN A 18 36.54 10.27 1.01
C GLN A 18 36.49 9.18 -0.09
N ASN A 19 35.87 9.60 -1.21
CA ASN A 19 36.18 9.33 -2.62
C ASN A 19 36.16 7.92 -3.20
N ASN A 20 35.10 7.65 -3.98
CA ASN A 20 35.24 7.30 -5.41
C ASN A 20 33.87 7.44 -6.11
N GLU A 21 33.86 8.29 -7.15
CA GLU A 21 32.66 8.68 -7.89
C GLU A 21 32.23 7.58 -8.86
N THR A 22 31.07 6.99 -8.59
CA THR A 22 30.20 6.38 -9.62
C THR A 22 28.95 7.25 -9.73
N PRO A 23 28.40 7.51 -10.92
CA PRO A 23 27.26 8.42 -11.05
C PRO A 23 26.05 7.82 -10.35
N LYS A 24 25.77 8.29 -9.14
CA LYS A 24 24.50 8.08 -8.45
C LYS A 24 23.43 8.82 -9.24
N LEU A 25 22.47 8.05 -9.80
CA LEU A 25 21.18 8.60 -10.17
C LEU A 25 20.57 9.19 -8.89
N THR A 26 20.74 10.48 -8.71
CA THR A 26 20.08 11.24 -7.65
C THR A 26 18.59 11.28 -7.99
N ILE A 27 17.82 10.41 -7.33
CA ILE A 27 16.37 10.57 -7.24
C ILE A 27 16.18 11.91 -6.53
N LYS A 28 15.81 12.96 -7.28
CA LYS A 28 15.45 14.25 -6.69
C LYS A 28 14.32 13.99 -5.71
N ASP A 29 14.56 14.26 -4.44
CA ASP A 29 13.58 14.19 -3.38
C ASP A 29 12.66 15.42 -3.48
N SER A 30 11.84 15.43 -4.55
CA SER A 30 10.86 16.48 -4.78
C SER A 30 9.71 16.35 -3.78
N ALA A 31 9.26 17.48 -3.25
CA ALA A 31 8.05 17.53 -2.44
C ALA A 31 6.87 16.92 -3.21
N PRO A 32 5.90 16.28 -2.52
CA PRO A 32 4.70 15.76 -3.18
C PRO A 32 3.93 16.91 -3.84
N ILE A 33 3.35 16.64 -5.02
CA ILE A 33 2.49 17.61 -5.71
C ILE A 33 1.25 17.91 -4.88
N GLY A 34 0.75 16.92 -4.11
CA GLY A 34 -0.41 17.07 -3.26
C GLY A 34 -0.68 15.84 -2.41
N ILE A 35 -1.72 15.94 -1.61
CA ILE A 35 -2.23 14.86 -0.76
C ILE A 35 -3.60 14.47 -1.28
N ILE A 36 -3.83 13.19 -1.56
CA ILE A 36 -5.14 12.65 -1.90
C ILE A 36 -5.68 11.92 -0.67
N ASP A 37 -6.76 12.46 -0.12
CA ASP A 37 -7.59 11.79 0.87
C ASP A 37 -8.72 11.02 0.16
N VAL A 38 -9.61 10.37 0.89
CA VAL A 38 -10.76 9.70 0.27
C VAL A 38 -11.62 10.73 -0.47
N ILE A 39 -11.82 10.52 -1.77
CA ILE A 39 -12.72 11.32 -2.58
C ILE A 39 -14.13 10.73 -2.43
N HIS A 40 -14.98 11.40 -1.67
CA HIS A 40 -16.40 11.03 -1.56
C HIS A 40 -17.20 11.70 -2.67
N TYR A 41 -17.74 10.91 -3.58
CA TYR A 41 -18.80 11.39 -4.47
C TYR A 41 -20.09 11.53 -3.65
N GLY A 42 -20.47 12.75 -3.31
CA GLY A 42 -21.78 13.29 -2.96
C GLY A 42 -22.90 12.38 -2.39
N MET A 43 -22.57 11.33 -1.67
CA MET A 43 -23.57 10.45 -1.06
C MET A 43 -24.09 11.01 0.26
N THR A 44 -25.39 10.94 0.48
CA THR A 44 -26.01 11.35 1.74
C THR A 44 -25.67 10.38 2.85
N ASN A 45 -25.58 10.85 4.10
CA ASN A 45 -25.17 10.09 5.29
C ASN A 45 -25.91 8.75 5.52
N HIS A 46 -27.04 8.51 4.85
CA HIS A 46 -27.84 7.29 4.99
C HIS A 46 -27.32 6.15 4.13
N ASP A 47 -26.83 6.45 2.94
CA ASP A 47 -26.28 5.46 1.99
C ASP A 47 -24.89 4.98 2.40
N GLN A 48 -24.09 5.85 3.05
CA GLN A 48 -22.73 5.52 3.50
C GLN A 48 -22.67 4.36 4.49
N ARG A 49 -23.64 4.22 5.40
CA ARG A 49 -23.66 3.11 6.37
C ARG A 49 -23.94 1.75 5.72
N GLY A 50 -24.79 1.71 4.71
CA GLY A 50 -25.08 0.50 3.95
C GLY A 50 -23.90 0.03 3.11
N GLU A 51 -23.22 0.98 2.46
CA GLU A 51 -22.07 0.70 1.59
C GLU A 51 -20.79 0.42 2.36
N MET A 52 -20.57 1.07 3.51
CA MET A 52 -19.47 0.70 4.41
C MET A 52 -19.57 -0.73 4.90
N ARG A 53 -20.79 -1.22 5.17
CA ARG A 53 -21.01 -2.64 5.52
C ARG A 53 -20.71 -3.56 4.34
N ARG A 54 -21.07 -3.19 3.12
CA ARG A 54 -20.74 -3.94 1.90
C ARG A 54 -19.24 -3.91 1.61
N ALA A 55 -18.59 -2.75 1.77
CA ALA A 55 -17.14 -2.62 1.62
C ALA A 55 -16.36 -3.39 2.70
N ALA A 56 -16.88 -3.46 3.94
CA ALA A 56 -16.30 -4.31 4.99
C ALA A 56 -16.45 -5.80 4.66
N HIS A 57 -17.55 -6.20 4.02
CA HIS A 57 -17.77 -7.55 3.53
C HIS A 57 -16.87 -7.91 2.34
N LEU A 58 -16.56 -6.95 1.46
CA LEU A 58 -15.59 -7.10 0.39
C LEU A 58 -14.14 -7.32 0.90
N ARG A 59 -13.84 -7.00 2.16
CA ARG A 59 -12.53 -7.32 2.78
C ARG A 59 -12.22 -8.81 2.82
N GLU A 60 -13.24 -9.64 2.90
CA GLU A 60 -13.07 -11.10 2.97
C GLU A 60 -12.80 -11.72 1.60
N VAL A 61 -12.83 -10.92 0.53
CA VAL A 61 -13.21 -11.39 -0.79
C VAL A 61 -12.05 -11.64 -1.75
N PHE A 62 -10.84 -11.15 -1.55
CA PHE A 62 -9.84 -11.26 -2.63
C PHE A 62 -8.72 -12.28 -2.37
N GLN A 63 -9.00 -13.55 -2.66
CA GLN A 63 -7.96 -14.56 -2.90
C GLN A 63 -8.04 -15.04 -4.35
N ILE A 64 -7.02 -14.78 -5.14
CA ILE A 64 -6.87 -15.36 -6.47
C ILE A 64 -6.35 -16.79 -6.31
N ARG A 65 -7.01 -17.75 -6.92
CA ARG A 65 -6.40 -19.03 -7.28
C ARG A 65 -5.54 -18.80 -8.52
N ASP A 66 -4.33 -18.35 -8.33
CA ASP A 66 -3.36 -18.37 -9.40
C ASP A 66 -2.35 -19.49 -9.14
N SER A 67 -2.46 -20.55 -9.93
CA SER A 67 -1.50 -21.63 -10.03
C SER A 67 -0.44 -21.31 -11.09
N ALA A 68 -0.12 -20.04 -11.30
CA ALA A 68 1.02 -19.67 -12.10
C ALA A 68 2.29 -20.04 -11.32
N GLN A 69 3.03 -21.01 -11.82
CA GLN A 69 4.35 -21.38 -11.35
C GLN A 69 5.27 -20.16 -11.43
N MET A 70 5.37 -19.42 -10.32
CA MET A 70 6.44 -18.44 -10.17
C MET A 70 7.76 -19.20 -10.08
N ALA A 71 8.66 -18.93 -11.02
CA ALA A 71 10.04 -19.36 -10.93
C ALA A 71 10.61 -18.90 -9.58
N PRO A 72 11.43 -19.72 -8.89
CA PRO A 72 11.99 -19.37 -7.60
C PRO A 72 12.79 -18.07 -7.72
N VAL A 73 12.33 -17.02 -7.08
CA VAL A 73 13.08 -15.77 -6.95
C VAL A 73 14.32 -16.08 -6.10
N PRO A 74 15.55 -15.78 -6.55
CA PRO A 74 16.73 -16.01 -5.76
C PRO A 74 16.63 -15.21 -4.46
N LEU A 75 16.67 -15.91 -3.33
CA LEU A 75 16.69 -15.33 -2.00
C LEU A 75 17.87 -14.36 -1.90
N LYS A 76 17.55 -13.07 -1.80
CA LYS A 76 18.55 -12.03 -1.58
C LYS A 76 19.22 -12.28 -0.24
N LYS A 77 20.54 -12.25 -0.24
CA LYS A 77 21.41 -12.45 0.92
C LYS A 77 20.85 -11.81 2.19
N GLU A 78 20.76 -12.60 3.25
CA GLU A 78 20.20 -12.25 4.56
C GLU A 78 20.76 -10.93 5.10
N SER A 79 19.89 -9.94 5.29
CA SER A 79 20.17 -8.90 6.25
C SER A 79 19.92 -9.51 7.63
N THR A 80 20.95 -9.51 8.49
CA THR A 80 20.92 -10.11 9.82
C THR A 80 20.04 -9.34 10.80
N GLU A 81 19.33 -8.31 10.35
CA GLU A 81 18.44 -7.49 11.19
C GLU A 81 17.07 -8.15 11.33
N GLN A 82 16.80 -8.58 12.55
CA GLN A 82 15.52 -9.16 12.93
C GLN A 82 14.47 -8.06 13.05
N ILE A 83 13.36 -8.19 12.32
CA ILE A 83 12.19 -7.31 12.50
C ILE A 83 11.45 -7.76 13.77
N VAL A 84 11.39 -6.89 14.77
CA VAL A 84 10.77 -7.17 16.08
C VAL A 84 9.75 -6.07 16.39
N PHE A 85 8.61 -6.44 16.96
CA PHE A 85 7.64 -5.53 17.57
C PHE A 85 7.67 -5.68 19.08
N THR A 86 7.65 -4.58 19.83
CA THR A 86 7.77 -4.53 21.29
C THR A 86 6.62 -3.73 21.90
N ASN A 87 6.46 -3.79 23.22
CA ASN A 87 5.46 -2.98 23.93
C ASN A 87 5.66 -1.46 23.72
N GLN A 88 6.87 -1.00 23.42
CA GLN A 88 7.12 0.41 23.09
C GLN A 88 6.42 0.83 21.78
N ASP A 89 6.20 -0.11 20.88
CA ASP A 89 5.49 0.15 19.63
C ASP A 89 3.98 0.40 19.81
N LEU A 90 3.46 0.08 20.99
CA LEU A 90 2.08 0.37 21.38
C LEU A 90 1.89 1.82 21.86
N GLU A 91 2.96 2.59 22.00
CA GLU A 91 2.85 3.98 22.39
C GLU A 91 2.00 4.76 21.39
N GLY A 92 0.93 5.41 21.88
CA GLY A 92 -0.04 6.12 21.05
C GLY A 92 -1.11 5.22 20.41
N VAL A 93 -1.09 3.91 20.63
CA VAL A 93 -2.15 2.99 20.20
C VAL A 93 -3.17 2.86 21.33
N GLN A 94 -4.44 3.12 21.03
CA GLN A 94 -5.53 2.95 21.99
C GLN A 94 -5.98 1.49 22.05
N LEU A 95 -5.73 0.82 23.17
CA LEU A 95 -6.12 -0.58 23.40
C LEU A 95 -7.35 -0.68 24.31
N PRO A 96 -8.24 -1.68 24.12
CA PRO A 96 -8.25 -2.64 23.00
C PRO A 96 -8.80 -2.02 21.71
N HIS A 97 -8.33 -2.46 20.54
CA HIS A 97 -8.85 -2.03 19.26
C HIS A 97 -8.97 -3.20 18.26
N SER A 98 -9.77 -3.00 17.22
CA SER A 98 -9.90 -3.91 16.06
C SER A 98 -9.66 -3.16 14.76
N ASP A 99 -8.81 -2.14 14.79
CA ASP A 99 -8.59 -1.27 13.65
C ASP A 99 -7.75 -1.96 12.57
N ALA A 100 -8.09 -1.69 11.32
CA ALA A 100 -7.27 -2.10 10.20
C ALA A 100 -5.97 -1.30 10.17
N LEU A 101 -4.89 -1.93 9.72
CA LEU A 101 -3.63 -1.22 9.51
C LEU A 101 -3.72 -0.35 8.27
N MET A 102 -3.73 0.96 8.49
CA MET A 102 -3.76 1.96 7.43
C MET A 102 -2.50 2.81 7.44
N VAL A 103 -1.96 3.06 6.26
CA VAL A 103 -0.75 3.86 6.07
C VAL A 103 -0.99 5.01 5.08
N THR A 104 -0.09 5.99 5.13
CA THR A 104 0.04 7.03 4.10
C THR A 104 1.36 6.80 3.38
N LEU A 105 1.31 6.61 2.07
CA LEU A 105 2.49 6.41 1.22
C LEU A 105 2.41 7.33 0.01
N ARG A 106 3.57 7.56 -0.61
CA ARG A 106 3.61 8.27 -1.89
C ARG A 106 3.33 7.30 -3.04
N ILE A 107 2.30 7.61 -3.82
CA ILE A 107 1.96 6.90 -5.06
C ILE A 107 2.09 7.89 -6.21
N GLY A 108 3.02 7.63 -7.14
CA GLY A 108 3.40 8.63 -8.11
C GLY A 108 3.92 9.90 -7.40
N GLU A 109 3.29 11.03 -7.69
CA GLU A 109 3.69 12.34 -7.14
C GLU A 109 2.83 12.80 -5.94
N PHE A 110 1.90 11.96 -5.45
CA PHE A 110 0.94 12.31 -4.41
C PHE A 110 1.16 11.51 -3.13
N ASP A 111 1.00 12.15 -1.97
CA ASP A 111 0.87 11.46 -0.69
C ASP A 111 -0.57 10.97 -0.54
N VAL A 112 -0.75 9.66 -0.68
CA VAL A 112 -2.05 8.99 -0.64
C VAL A 112 -2.30 8.46 0.76
N LYS A 113 -3.38 8.90 1.36
CA LYS A 113 -3.85 8.41 2.65
C LYS A 113 -4.80 7.21 2.49
N ARG A 114 -5.11 6.56 3.60
CA ARG A 114 -6.08 5.46 3.68
C ARG A 114 -5.73 4.30 2.75
N ILE A 115 -4.47 3.95 2.75
CA ILE A 115 -3.96 2.72 2.14
C ILE A 115 -4.11 1.60 3.15
N LEU A 116 -4.93 0.61 2.84
CA LEU A 116 -5.10 -0.59 3.65
C LEU A 116 -3.93 -1.54 3.40
N ILE A 117 -3.29 -2.00 4.45
CA ILE A 117 -2.34 -3.12 4.40
C ILE A 117 -3.11 -4.40 4.67
N ASP A 118 -3.19 -5.26 3.66
CA ASP A 118 -3.97 -6.50 3.72
C ASP A 118 -3.13 -7.73 3.31
N PRO A 119 -2.52 -8.44 4.26
CA PRO A 119 -1.78 -9.66 3.96
C PRO A 119 -2.66 -10.80 3.39
N GLY A 120 -3.98 -10.68 3.49
CA GLY A 120 -4.94 -11.61 2.91
C GLY A 120 -5.11 -11.45 1.40
N SER A 121 -4.86 -10.25 0.86
CA SER A 121 -4.99 -9.98 -0.56
C SER A 121 -3.81 -10.53 -1.36
N SER A 122 -4.11 -11.17 -2.49
CA SER A 122 -3.11 -11.67 -3.45
C SER A 122 -2.78 -10.69 -4.57
N VAL A 123 -3.41 -9.52 -4.57
CA VAL A 123 -3.20 -8.44 -5.55
C VAL A 123 -3.23 -7.09 -4.85
N GLU A 124 -2.72 -6.07 -5.54
CA GLU A 124 -2.89 -4.68 -5.17
C GLU A 124 -4.11 -4.10 -5.88
N ILE A 125 -4.94 -3.38 -5.13
CA ILE A 125 -6.16 -2.78 -5.65
C ILE A 125 -6.06 -1.27 -5.53
N MET A 126 -6.40 -0.57 -6.61
CA MET A 126 -6.62 0.86 -6.63
C MET A 126 -8.09 1.12 -6.96
N TYR A 127 -8.75 1.94 -6.18
CA TYR A 127 -10.12 2.32 -6.49
C TYR A 127 -10.16 3.44 -7.52
N GLU A 128 -11.19 3.41 -8.40
CA GLU A 128 -11.28 4.32 -9.56
C GLU A 128 -11.28 5.80 -9.14
N SER A 129 -11.77 6.12 -7.96
CA SER A 129 -11.72 7.48 -7.41
C SER A 129 -10.29 8.00 -7.28
N LEU A 130 -9.38 7.18 -6.75
CA LEU A 130 -7.96 7.53 -6.68
C LEU A 130 -7.33 7.56 -8.07
N PHE A 131 -7.60 6.56 -8.92
CA PHE A 131 -7.07 6.50 -10.28
C PHE A 131 -7.33 7.81 -11.04
N LYS A 132 -8.57 8.30 -10.99
CA LYS A 132 -8.96 9.61 -11.55
C LYS A 132 -8.29 10.78 -10.82
N GLY A 133 -8.18 10.70 -9.48
CA GLY A 133 -7.53 11.73 -8.66
C GLY A 133 -6.04 11.90 -8.95
N LEU A 134 -5.37 10.84 -9.43
CA LEU A 134 -3.99 10.88 -9.90
C LEU A 134 -3.87 11.50 -11.32
N GLY A 135 -4.98 11.90 -11.94
CA GLY A 135 -5.01 12.44 -13.30
C GLY A 135 -4.87 11.39 -14.39
N LEU A 136 -5.08 10.11 -14.06
CA LEU A 136 -4.99 9.00 -15.01
C LEU A 136 -6.30 8.79 -15.76
N GLU A 137 -6.19 8.32 -16.99
CA GLU A 137 -7.31 8.09 -17.89
C GLU A 137 -7.35 6.61 -18.32
N ARG A 138 -8.47 6.18 -18.91
CA ARG A 138 -8.63 4.79 -19.39
C ARG A 138 -7.56 4.33 -20.39
N LYS A 139 -6.98 5.25 -21.14
CA LYS A 139 -5.85 4.97 -22.06
C LYS A 139 -4.57 4.50 -21.35
N ASP A 140 -4.44 4.83 -20.05
CA ASP A 140 -3.29 4.48 -19.22
C ASP A 140 -3.43 3.07 -18.60
N LEU A 141 -4.60 2.43 -18.79
CA LEU A 141 -4.87 1.08 -18.31
C LEU A 141 -4.42 0.02 -19.30
N ASN A 142 -3.71 -0.97 -18.79
CA ASN A 142 -3.49 -2.23 -19.47
C ASN A 142 -4.69 -3.17 -19.25
N LEU A 143 -4.86 -4.13 -20.18
CA LEU A 143 -5.92 -5.13 -20.05
C LEU A 143 -5.69 -6.00 -18.81
N ALA A 144 -6.76 -6.25 -18.05
CA ALA A 144 -6.73 -7.24 -16.98
C ALA A 144 -7.08 -8.63 -17.54
N GLU A 145 -6.36 -9.66 -17.13
CA GLU A 145 -6.45 -11.02 -17.70
C GLU A 145 -7.69 -11.81 -17.20
N GLY A 146 -8.58 -11.18 -16.47
CA GLY A 146 -9.80 -11.82 -15.98
C GLY A 146 -10.39 -11.18 -14.73
N PRO A 147 -11.50 -11.75 -14.24
CA PRO A 147 -12.14 -11.26 -13.03
C PRO A 147 -11.30 -11.65 -11.80
N LEU A 148 -11.36 -10.79 -10.78
CA LEU A 148 -10.87 -11.08 -9.45
C LEU A 148 -11.96 -11.84 -8.68
N SER A 149 -11.58 -12.91 -8.01
CA SER A 149 -12.50 -13.69 -7.18
C SER A 149 -12.20 -13.46 -5.71
N GLY A 150 -13.26 -13.27 -4.94
CA GLY A 150 -13.16 -13.12 -3.53
C GLY A 150 -13.37 -14.42 -2.74
N PHE A 151 -13.21 -14.30 -1.41
CA PHE A 151 -13.36 -15.43 -0.49
C PHE A 151 -14.76 -16.08 -0.54
N SER A 152 -15.80 -15.27 -0.69
CA SER A 152 -17.19 -15.72 -0.81
C SER A 152 -17.56 -16.25 -2.21
N GLY A 153 -16.62 -16.25 -3.17
CA GLY A 153 -16.85 -16.66 -4.55
C GLY A 153 -17.42 -15.55 -5.44
N GLU A 154 -17.62 -14.36 -4.90
CA GLU A 154 -18.00 -13.20 -5.71
C GLU A 154 -16.86 -12.84 -6.67
N THR A 155 -17.24 -12.45 -7.88
CA THR A 155 -16.29 -12.05 -8.91
C THR A 155 -16.47 -10.58 -9.26
N VAL A 156 -15.35 -9.85 -9.37
CA VAL A 156 -15.33 -8.45 -9.78
C VAL A 156 -14.43 -8.31 -10.99
N VAL A 157 -14.93 -7.68 -12.03
CA VAL A 157 -14.15 -7.40 -13.24
C VAL A 157 -13.46 -6.05 -13.06
N PRO A 158 -12.11 -6.00 -13.02
CA PRO A 158 -11.40 -4.75 -12.94
C PRO A 158 -11.53 -3.95 -14.23
N SER A 159 -11.47 -2.62 -14.13
CA SER A 159 -11.44 -1.71 -15.30
C SER A 159 -10.16 -1.88 -16.12
N GLY A 160 -9.12 -2.42 -15.52
CA GLY A 160 -7.81 -2.68 -16.11
C GLY A 160 -6.73 -2.71 -15.04
N LYS A 161 -5.47 -2.67 -15.47
CA LYS A 161 -4.28 -2.65 -14.61
C LYS A 161 -3.43 -1.43 -14.92
N VAL A 162 -2.81 -0.86 -13.88
CA VAL A 162 -1.85 0.25 -14.01
C VAL A 162 -0.64 0.01 -13.12
N THR A 163 0.56 0.31 -13.62
CA THR A 163 1.80 0.20 -12.84
C THR A 163 2.24 1.61 -12.43
N ILE A 164 2.33 1.84 -11.11
CA ILE A 164 2.75 3.12 -10.54
C ILE A 164 3.76 2.86 -9.43
N ASN A 165 4.73 3.77 -9.27
CA ASN A 165 5.69 3.68 -8.18
C ASN A 165 5.01 3.99 -6.83
N VAL A 166 5.19 3.09 -5.87
CA VAL A 166 4.85 3.29 -4.45
C VAL A 166 6.13 3.53 -3.67
N ARG A 167 6.21 4.67 -2.99
CA ARG A 167 7.37 5.04 -2.18
C ARG A 167 7.04 4.97 -0.70
N ALA A 168 7.83 4.17 0.02
CA ALA A 168 7.80 4.04 1.46
C ALA A 168 9.19 4.43 2.01
N GLY A 169 9.29 5.59 2.67
CA GLY A 169 10.57 6.15 3.07
C GLY A 169 11.50 6.37 1.87
N THR A 170 12.67 5.74 1.90
CA THR A 170 13.69 5.83 0.84
C THR A 170 13.49 4.81 -0.28
N ILE A 171 12.60 3.83 -0.11
CA ILE A 171 12.39 2.74 -1.07
C ILE A 171 11.25 3.11 -2.01
N SER A 172 11.49 3.01 -3.32
CA SER A 172 10.48 3.18 -4.36
C SER A 172 10.31 1.88 -5.14
N THR A 173 9.08 1.40 -5.24
CA THR A 173 8.77 0.09 -5.81
C THR A 173 7.70 0.22 -6.88
N PRO A 174 7.98 -0.16 -8.14
CA PRO A 174 6.94 -0.24 -9.16
C PRO A 174 5.92 -1.32 -8.76
N THR A 175 4.66 -0.91 -8.70
CA THR A 175 3.56 -1.70 -8.17
C THR A 175 2.44 -1.73 -9.19
N GLU A 176 1.99 -2.93 -9.57
CA GLU A 176 0.86 -3.13 -10.47
C GLU A 176 -0.43 -3.17 -9.68
N PHE A 177 -1.37 -2.31 -10.02
CA PHE A 177 -2.68 -2.23 -9.39
C PHE A 177 -3.77 -2.67 -10.34
N PHE A 178 -4.70 -3.48 -9.84
CA PHE A 178 -5.99 -3.67 -10.47
C PHE A 178 -6.90 -2.50 -10.12
N VAL A 179 -7.45 -1.83 -11.12
CA VAL A 179 -8.33 -0.68 -10.91
C VAL A 179 -9.77 -1.15 -10.84
N LEU A 180 -10.42 -0.91 -9.70
CA LEU A 180 -11.81 -1.30 -9.45
C LEU A 180 -12.73 -0.08 -9.41
N ASN A 181 -13.83 -0.18 -10.18
CA ASN A 181 -14.94 0.77 -10.07
C ASN A 181 -15.93 0.27 -9.02
N ALA A 182 -15.56 0.49 -7.76
CA ALA A 182 -16.38 0.16 -6.62
C ALA A 182 -16.20 1.23 -5.53
N PHE A 183 -17.22 1.39 -4.68
CA PHE A 183 -17.09 2.22 -3.49
C PHE A 183 -16.20 1.52 -2.45
N SER A 184 -15.29 2.28 -1.85
CA SER A 184 -14.45 1.80 -0.75
C SER A 184 -14.11 2.96 0.19
N PRO A 185 -14.03 2.70 1.51
CA PRO A 185 -13.48 3.67 2.45
C PRO A 185 -11.95 3.81 2.31
N TYR A 186 -11.32 2.98 1.50
CA TYR A 186 -9.89 3.01 1.20
C TYR A 186 -9.64 3.52 -0.21
N ASN A 187 -8.48 4.13 -0.42
CA ASN A 187 -8.02 4.52 -1.73
C ASN A 187 -7.30 3.36 -2.44
N VAL A 188 -6.59 2.56 -1.66
CA VAL A 188 -5.74 1.45 -2.13
C VAL A 188 -5.78 0.31 -1.12
N ILE A 189 -5.61 -0.91 -1.63
CA ILE A 189 -5.24 -2.09 -0.84
C ILE A 189 -3.87 -2.56 -1.33
N LEU A 190 -2.90 -2.66 -0.42
CA LEU A 190 -1.60 -3.28 -0.68
C LEU A 190 -1.60 -4.68 -0.10
N GLY A 191 -1.45 -5.65 -0.99
CA GLY A 191 -1.48 -7.08 -0.69
C GLY A 191 -0.11 -7.71 -0.49
N ARG A 192 -0.11 -9.04 -0.54
CA ARG A 192 1.12 -9.85 -0.39
C ARG A 192 2.20 -9.52 -1.41
N PRO A 193 1.92 -9.31 -2.73
CA PRO A 193 2.99 -9.08 -3.68
C PRO A 193 3.84 -7.86 -3.31
N TRP A 194 3.20 -6.74 -2.92
CA TRP A 194 3.91 -5.54 -2.47
C TRP A 194 4.65 -5.79 -1.15
N LEU A 195 3.99 -6.44 -0.17
CA LEU A 195 4.61 -6.76 1.13
C LEU A 195 5.85 -7.63 0.97
N HIS A 196 5.77 -8.68 0.14
CA HIS A 196 6.92 -9.57 -0.12
C HIS A 196 8.05 -8.83 -0.83
N LYS A 197 7.73 -7.99 -1.82
CA LYS A 197 8.71 -7.20 -2.55
C LYS A 197 9.46 -6.22 -1.66
N MET A 198 8.77 -5.66 -0.67
CA MET A 198 9.34 -4.77 0.34
C MET A 198 10.06 -5.54 1.47
N GLY A 199 9.86 -6.84 1.62
CA GLY A 199 10.23 -7.58 2.82
C GLY A 199 9.51 -7.05 4.05
N ALA A 200 8.30 -6.53 3.87
CA ALA A 200 7.58 -5.82 4.92
C ALA A 200 6.77 -6.75 5.80
N VAL A 201 6.80 -6.49 7.10
CA VAL A 201 6.04 -7.20 8.12
C VAL A 201 5.02 -6.25 8.75
N PRO A 202 3.72 -6.48 8.55
CA PRO A 202 2.68 -5.69 9.18
C PRO A 202 2.35 -6.22 10.58
N SER A 203 2.03 -5.31 11.51
CA SER A 203 1.43 -5.63 12.79
C SER A 203 0.21 -4.76 13.04
N THR A 204 -0.96 -5.37 12.96
CA THR A 204 -2.24 -4.68 13.24
C THR A 204 -2.32 -4.28 14.71
N LEU A 205 -1.87 -5.13 15.64
CA LEU A 205 -1.85 -4.81 17.07
C LEU A 205 -1.08 -3.52 17.37
N HIS A 206 0.09 -3.33 16.74
CA HIS A 206 0.94 -2.17 16.97
C HIS A 206 0.65 -1.01 16.01
N GLN A 207 -0.28 -1.19 15.05
CA GLN A 207 -0.58 -0.23 13.99
C GLN A 207 0.68 0.23 13.25
N ARG A 208 1.58 -0.74 12.94
CA ARG A 208 2.88 -0.50 12.35
C ARG A 208 3.19 -1.45 11.20
N LEU A 209 3.92 -0.90 10.23
CA LEU A 209 4.51 -1.65 9.13
C LEU A 209 6.03 -1.46 9.20
N ARG A 210 6.80 -2.55 9.26
CA ARG A 210 8.27 -2.52 9.27
C ARG A 210 8.82 -3.23 8.06
N PHE A 211 9.90 -2.70 7.51
CA PHE A 211 10.61 -3.29 6.38
C PHE A 211 12.09 -2.92 6.46
N PRO A 212 13.01 -3.76 5.91
CA PRO A 212 14.43 -3.45 5.88
C PRO A 212 14.66 -2.21 5.01
N THR A 213 15.54 -1.32 5.46
CA THR A 213 16.05 -0.21 4.66
C THR A 213 17.49 -0.49 4.27
N PRO A 214 17.93 -0.05 3.07
CA PRO A 214 19.32 -0.23 2.63
C PRO A 214 20.31 0.49 3.53
#